data_f9b96e8cb817f2c5282e07c36ae2db56
#
_entry.id   f9b96e8cb817f2c5282e07c36ae2db56
#
_cell.length_a   1.000
_cell.length_b   1.000
_cell.length_c   1.000
_cell.angle_alpha   90.00
_cell.angle_beta   90.00
_cell.angle_gamma   90.00
#
_symmetry.space_group_name_H-M   'P 1'
#
loop_
_entity.id
_entity.type
_entity.pdbx_description
1 polymer ?
#
loop_
_entity_poly.entity_id
_entity_poly.type
_entity_poly.pdbx_seq_one_letter_code
_entity_poly.pdbx_strand_id
1 'polypeptide(L)'
;DMQILEQIVRVRNTKQFVWHFYIFIKGKEYRMYPDCDDILKLANDYDIIPVCREIYADVITPITLLRKLSGISSRYYLLESIEGGEKWGRYSFLGYDPVMRVSCKEGVVTIEKGDEVATKQTDKPLDVLREIMKDYKAPRLAGLPPFAGGFVGYFAYAMIGYAEPTLNIKKGMFNDYDMMLFDKVIAYDHLTQKISVIVNMKTDRVMENYGKAAADIQNIINIIRTAPAPEIPVSSSKVNFTCNVTQEEYCKLVEKTKEYIIDGDIFQAVISRQFSTPYEGSLINPYRVLRTTNPSPYMVYLSIDGEEIMSTSPETLVRLENGRLTTFPVA
;
A
#
# COMPACT_ATOMS: atom_id res chain seq x y z
N ASP A 1 8.96 8.13 27.74
CA ASP A 1 8.86 8.95 28.85
C ASP A 1 9.84 8.59 29.98
N MET A 2 10.80 9.51 30.22
CA MET A 2 11.86 9.35 31.25
C MET A 2 11.32 9.09 32.65
N GLN A 3 10.16 9.61 33.02
CA GLN A 3 9.52 9.37 34.32
C GLN A 3 9.11 7.89 34.54
N ILE A 4 8.78 7.16 33.49
CA ILE A 4 8.45 5.72 33.59
C ILE A 4 9.72 4.88 33.82
N LEU A 5 10.83 5.25 33.17
CA LEU A 5 12.12 4.59 33.37
C LEU A 5 12.68 4.81 34.77
N GLU A 6 12.52 5.98 35.36
CA GLU A 6 12.94 6.24 36.76
C GLU A 6 12.12 5.44 37.77
N GLN A 7 10.84 5.19 37.54
CA GLN A 7 10.03 4.31 38.38
C GLN A 7 10.40 2.84 38.21
N ILE A 8 10.80 2.37 37.03
CA ILE A 8 11.26 0.99 36.79
C ILE A 8 12.60 0.72 37.52
N VAL A 9 13.49 1.70 37.57
CA VAL A 9 14.81 1.55 38.24
C VAL A 9 14.70 1.55 39.76
N ARG A 10 13.66 2.18 40.33
CA ARG A 10 13.48 2.28 41.80
C ARG A 10 12.87 1.05 42.47
N VAL A 11 12.31 0.09 41.72
CA VAL A 11 11.55 -1.03 42.31
C VAL A 11 12.19 -2.38 42.00
N ARG A 12 13.33 -2.62 42.60
CA ARG A 12 14.08 -3.89 42.47
C ARG A 12 13.56 -5.07 43.30
N ASN A 13 12.49 -4.97 44.08
CA ASN A 13 12.13 -6.07 44.99
C ASN A 13 10.66 -6.12 45.44
N THR A 14 9.67 -6.28 44.55
CA THR A 14 8.36 -6.82 45.00
C THR A 14 7.57 -7.53 43.88
N LYS A 15 7.05 -8.73 44.20
CA LYS A 15 6.13 -9.51 43.33
C LYS A 15 4.90 -8.72 42.90
N GLN A 16 4.50 -7.69 43.63
CA GLN A 16 3.35 -6.83 43.40
C GLN A 16 3.55 -5.89 42.20
N PHE A 17 4.78 -5.48 41.92
CA PHE A 17 5.12 -4.59 40.82
C PHE A 17 5.10 -5.31 39.47
N VAL A 18 5.55 -6.56 39.41
CA VAL A 18 5.51 -7.39 38.21
C VAL A 18 4.06 -7.60 37.77
N TRP A 19 3.13 -7.74 38.72
CA TRP A 19 1.70 -7.89 38.46
C TRP A 19 1.05 -6.60 37.90
N HIS A 20 1.37 -5.45 38.48
CA HIS A 20 0.90 -4.15 37.96
C HIS A 20 1.47 -3.81 36.59
N PHE A 21 2.73 -4.13 36.36
CA PHE A 21 3.38 -3.96 35.07
C PHE A 21 2.79 -4.92 34.01
N TYR A 22 2.53 -6.16 34.39
CA TYR A 22 1.87 -7.15 33.52
C TYR A 22 0.43 -6.76 33.17
N ILE A 23 -0.35 -6.25 34.10
CA ILE A 23 -1.71 -5.73 33.84
C ILE A 23 -1.64 -4.46 33.00
N PHE A 24 -0.68 -3.57 33.21
CA PHE A 24 -0.50 -2.35 32.42
C PHE A 24 -0.11 -2.67 30.96
N ILE A 25 0.79 -3.62 30.74
CA ILE A 25 1.16 -4.09 29.41
C ILE A 25 -0.02 -4.79 28.75
N LYS A 26 -0.69 -5.74 29.41
CA LYS A 26 -1.89 -6.39 28.88
C LYS A 26 -3.02 -5.41 28.61
N GLY A 27 -3.23 -4.43 29.47
CA GLY A 27 -4.29 -3.42 29.29
C GLY A 27 -4.07 -2.53 28.04
N LYS A 28 -2.82 -2.20 27.69
CA LYS A 28 -2.50 -1.44 26.47
C LYS A 28 -2.56 -2.29 25.20
N GLU A 29 -2.11 -3.54 25.25
CA GLU A 29 -2.09 -4.46 24.10
C GLU A 29 -3.49 -4.87 23.61
N TYR A 30 -4.53 -4.70 24.46
CA TYR A 30 -5.89 -5.13 24.14
C TYR A 30 -6.88 -3.96 23.91
N ARG A 31 -6.42 -2.71 24.00
CA ARG A 31 -7.33 -1.58 23.88
C ARG A 31 -7.57 -1.22 22.41
N MET A 32 -8.85 -1.17 22.05
CA MET A 32 -9.29 -0.64 20.75
C MET A 32 -9.22 0.89 20.77
N TYR A 33 -8.86 1.49 19.64
CA TYR A 33 -8.83 2.93 19.44
C TYR A 33 -9.44 3.27 18.07
N PRO A 34 -10.35 4.25 17.97
CA PRO A 34 -11.01 4.96 19.09
C PRO A 34 -11.89 4.01 19.93
N ASP A 35 -12.27 4.44 21.11
CA ASP A 35 -13.23 3.68 21.91
C ASP A 35 -14.67 3.88 21.41
N CYS A 36 -15.60 3.12 21.99
CA CYS A 36 -16.99 3.11 21.51
C CYS A 36 -17.67 4.46 21.63
N ASP A 37 -17.40 5.23 22.69
CA ASP A 37 -18.04 6.54 22.93
C ASP A 37 -17.53 7.59 21.91
N ASP A 38 -16.26 7.54 21.55
CA ASP A 38 -15.70 8.41 20.52
C ASP A 38 -16.23 8.05 19.13
N ILE A 39 -16.39 6.75 18.84
CA ILE A 39 -16.98 6.29 17.57
C ILE A 39 -18.42 6.77 17.41
N LEU A 40 -19.24 6.71 18.46
CA LEU A 40 -20.63 7.20 18.42
C LEU A 40 -20.71 8.71 18.09
N LYS A 41 -19.75 9.51 18.54
CA LYS A 41 -19.66 10.94 18.19
C LYS A 41 -19.26 11.14 16.73
N LEU A 42 -18.24 10.40 16.27
CA LEU A 42 -17.71 10.50 14.91
C LEU A 42 -18.70 10.00 13.85
N ALA A 43 -19.55 9.04 14.17
CA ALA A 43 -20.49 8.42 13.24
C ALA A 43 -21.52 9.40 12.65
N ASN A 44 -21.72 10.56 13.27
CA ASN A 44 -22.63 11.61 12.74
C ASN A 44 -22.04 12.37 11.54
N ASP A 45 -20.71 12.40 11.42
CA ASP A 45 -20.01 13.25 10.46
C ASP A 45 -19.27 12.47 9.37
N TYR A 46 -19.09 11.16 9.56
CA TYR A 46 -18.27 10.31 8.71
C TYR A 46 -18.98 9.00 8.32
N ASP A 47 -18.72 8.53 7.09
CA ASP A 47 -19.29 7.28 6.57
C ASP A 47 -18.48 6.06 7.03
N ILE A 48 -17.17 6.28 7.24
CA ILE A 48 -16.19 5.25 7.60
C ILE A 48 -15.38 5.75 8.79
N ILE A 49 -15.14 4.87 9.78
CA ILE A 49 -14.28 5.17 10.92
C ILE A 49 -13.19 4.08 11.03
N PRO A 50 -11.90 4.45 11.01
CA PRO A 50 -10.82 3.50 11.26
C PRO A 50 -10.79 3.10 12.74
N VAL A 51 -10.85 1.80 12.99
CA VAL A 51 -10.69 1.19 14.32
C VAL A 51 -9.37 0.45 14.34
N CYS A 52 -8.58 0.64 15.37
CA CYS A 52 -7.20 0.15 15.45
C CYS A 52 -6.93 -0.60 16.75
N ARG A 53 -6.03 -1.58 16.68
CA ARG A 53 -5.34 -2.17 17.81
C ARG A 53 -3.88 -2.37 17.52
N GLU A 54 -3.02 -2.00 18.48
CA GLU A 54 -1.58 -2.20 18.39
C GLU A 54 -1.15 -3.54 19.00
N ILE A 55 -0.15 -4.18 18.39
CA ILE A 55 0.58 -5.34 18.91
C ILE A 55 2.10 -5.13 18.74
N TYR A 56 2.92 -5.89 19.47
CA TYR A 56 4.37 -5.87 19.26
C TYR A 56 4.78 -6.59 17.98
N ALA A 57 5.82 -6.10 17.32
CA ALA A 57 6.33 -6.58 16.03
C ALA A 57 7.72 -7.25 16.14
N ASP A 58 8.15 -7.56 17.37
CA ASP A 58 9.49 -8.02 17.71
C ASP A 58 9.90 -9.39 17.10
N VAL A 59 8.91 -10.18 16.63
CA VAL A 59 9.14 -11.54 16.10
C VAL A 59 8.79 -11.68 14.61
N ILE A 60 8.41 -10.60 13.91
CA ILE A 60 7.94 -10.69 12.53
C ILE A 60 8.45 -9.51 11.70
N THR A 61 8.63 -9.72 10.39
CA THR A 61 9.05 -8.68 9.45
C THR A 61 7.97 -8.42 8.41
N PRO A 62 7.98 -7.25 7.72
CA PRO A 62 7.04 -6.97 6.63
C PRO A 62 7.08 -8.04 5.52
N ILE A 63 8.25 -8.58 5.19
CA ILE A 63 8.37 -9.66 4.19
C ILE A 63 7.75 -10.96 4.67
N THR A 64 7.89 -11.30 5.96
CA THR A 64 7.22 -12.48 6.52
C THR A 64 5.70 -12.29 6.50
N LEU A 65 5.20 -11.08 6.80
CA LEU A 65 3.79 -10.74 6.66
C LEU A 65 3.32 -10.88 5.23
N LEU A 66 4.04 -10.32 4.25
CA LEU A 66 3.72 -10.45 2.82
C LEU A 66 3.57 -11.91 2.40
N ARG A 67 4.51 -12.77 2.81
CA ARG A 67 4.45 -14.22 2.54
C ARG A 67 3.24 -14.90 3.20
N LYS A 68 2.87 -14.51 4.42
CA LYS A 68 1.65 -15.02 5.07
C LYS A 68 0.40 -14.62 4.28
N LEU A 69 0.33 -13.36 3.83
CA LEU A 69 -0.79 -12.86 3.04
C LEU A 69 -0.89 -13.54 1.68
N SER A 70 0.24 -13.83 1.01
CA SER A 70 0.23 -14.56 -0.26
C SER A 70 -0.32 -15.99 -0.16
N GLY A 71 -0.32 -16.57 1.04
CA GLY A 71 -0.91 -17.90 1.28
C GLY A 71 -2.42 -17.89 1.51
N ILE A 72 -3.04 -16.72 1.66
CA ILE A 72 -4.47 -16.59 2.01
C ILE A 72 -5.27 -15.74 1.03
N SER A 73 -4.62 -14.93 0.20
CA SER A 73 -5.30 -14.06 -0.77
C SER A 73 -4.52 -14.00 -2.09
N SER A 74 -5.22 -13.85 -3.21
CA SER A 74 -4.65 -13.52 -4.51
C SER A 74 -4.47 -12.01 -4.73
N ARG A 75 -5.10 -11.18 -3.85
CA ARG A 75 -5.11 -9.71 -3.93
C ARG A 75 -4.52 -9.14 -2.64
N TYR A 76 -3.28 -8.71 -2.69
CA TYR A 76 -2.55 -8.16 -1.53
C TYR A 76 -1.45 -7.20 -1.98
N TYR A 77 -0.95 -6.40 -1.03
CA TYR A 77 0.11 -5.44 -1.30
C TYR A 77 1.09 -5.30 -0.13
N LEU A 78 2.26 -4.78 -0.45
CA LEU A 78 3.22 -4.19 0.47
C LEU A 78 3.70 -2.85 -0.10
N LEU A 79 3.51 -1.78 0.67
CA LEU A 79 4.09 -0.46 0.41
C LEU A 79 5.09 -0.17 1.52
N GLU A 80 6.33 0.10 1.17
CA GLU A 80 7.37 0.43 2.14
C GLU A 80 8.31 1.52 1.63
N SER A 81 9.01 2.16 2.56
CA SER A 81 10.08 3.09 2.26
C SER A 81 11.33 2.60 2.97
N ILE A 82 12.44 2.45 2.25
CA ILE A 82 13.70 1.93 2.79
C ILE A 82 14.75 3.05 2.92
N GLU A 83 14.61 4.14 2.17
CA GLU A 83 15.46 5.31 2.25
C GLU A 83 14.74 6.50 2.90
N GLY A 84 15.50 7.39 3.54
CA GLY A 84 15.00 8.68 4.03
C GLY A 84 14.95 8.84 5.55
N GLY A 85 15.53 7.92 6.34
CA GLY A 85 15.62 8.05 7.79
C GLY A 85 14.26 8.02 8.52
N GLU A 86 14.22 8.53 9.76
CA GLU A 86 13.05 8.45 10.64
C GLU A 86 11.76 9.09 10.10
N LYS A 87 11.84 10.00 9.13
CA LYS A 87 10.67 10.72 8.60
C LYS A 87 9.97 10.00 7.46
N TRP A 88 10.70 9.26 6.60
CA TRP A 88 10.17 8.67 5.37
C TRP A 88 10.04 7.15 5.45
N GLY A 89 11.03 6.49 6.08
CA GLY A 89 11.10 5.03 6.19
C GLY A 89 10.43 4.44 7.42
N ARG A 90 9.55 5.19 8.10
CA ARG A 90 9.00 4.75 9.38
C ARG A 90 8.02 3.59 9.27
N TYR A 91 7.21 3.53 8.21
CA TYR A 91 6.13 2.54 8.10
C TYR A 91 6.27 1.65 6.88
N SER A 92 5.89 0.36 7.06
CA SER A 92 5.48 -0.52 5.97
C SER A 92 4.00 -0.81 6.09
N PHE A 93 3.25 -0.70 4.97
CA PHE A 93 1.82 -0.93 4.93
C PHE A 93 1.51 -2.17 4.12
N LEU A 94 0.66 -3.05 4.65
CA LEU A 94 0.17 -4.24 3.98
C LEU A 94 -1.35 -4.29 4.05
N GLY A 95 -1.97 -4.88 3.04
CA GLY A 95 -3.39 -5.21 3.02
C GLY A 95 -3.65 -6.41 2.14
N TYR A 96 -4.79 -7.04 2.33
CA TYR A 96 -5.25 -8.21 1.60
C TYR A 96 -6.78 -8.25 1.57
N ASP A 97 -7.35 -9.04 0.65
CA ASP A 97 -8.79 -9.18 0.44
C ASP A 97 -9.50 -7.82 0.36
N PRO A 98 -9.30 -7.06 -0.72
CA PRO A 98 -9.95 -5.78 -0.92
C PRO A 98 -11.47 -5.95 -0.99
N VAL A 99 -12.23 -4.98 -0.49
CA VAL A 99 -13.70 -4.97 -0.54
C VAL A 99 -14.24 -4.65 -1.93
N MET A 100 -13.40 -4.12 -2.81
CA MET A 100 -13.74 -3.74 -4.17
C MET A 100 -12.47 -3.68 -5.02
N ARG A 101 -12.60 -4.05 -6.31
CA ARG A 101 -11.61 -3.76 -7.35
C ARG A 101 -12.26 -2.92 -8.43
N VAL A 102 -11.57 -1.90 -8.90
CA VAL A 102 -12.00 -1.03 -10.00
C VAL A 102 -10.87 -1.01 -11.02
N SER A 103 -11.11 -1.55 -12.18
CA SER A 103 -10.16 -1.56 -13.28
C SER A 103 -10.71 -0.81 -14.50
N CYS A 104 -9.82 -0.27 -15.30
CA CYS A 104 -10.18 0.36 -16.57
C CYS A 104 -9.30 -0.19 -17.69
N LYS A 105 -9.93 -0.56 -18.79
CA LYS A 105 -9.26 -0.93 -20.03
C LYS A 105 -9.93 -0.24 -21.19
N GLU A 106 -9.20 0.62 -21.91
CA GLU A 106 -9.69 1.32 -23.09
C GLU A 106 -11.04 2.05 -22.87
N GLY A 107 -11.18 2.69 -21.71
CA GLY A 107 -12.38 3.42 -21.32
C GLY A 107 -13.53 2.54 -20.80
N VAL A 108 -13.39 1.22 -20.79
CA VAL A 108 -14.33 0.32 -20.10
C VAL A 108 -13.89 0.18 -18.65
N VAL A 109 -14.67 0.73 -17.74
CA VAL A 109 -14.47 0.59 -16.30
C VAL A 109 -15.22 -0.63 -15.81
N THR A 110 -14.55 -1.52 -15.11
CA THR A 110 -15.12 -2.69 -14.44
C THR A 110 -15.03 -2.50 -12.95
N ILE A 111 -16.14 -2.67 -12.22
CA ILE A 111 -16.24 -2.61 -10.76
C ILE A 111 -16.62 -4.00 -10.27
N GLU A 112 -15.75 -4.60 -9.47
CA GLU A 112 -15.96 -5.89 -8.80
C GLU A 112 -16.16 -5.66 -7.31
N LYS A 113 -17.27 -6.15 -6.74
CA LYS A 113 -17.59 -6.05 -5.30
C LYS A 113 -18.24 -7.34 -4.82
N GLY A 114 -17.47 -8.19 -4.14
CA GLY A 114 -17.87 -9.57 -3.88
C GLY A 114 -18.11 -10.30 -5.21
N ASP A 115 -19.29 -10.91 -5.36
CA ASP A 115 -19.70 -11.61 -6.59
C ASP A 115 -20.36 -10.69 -7.63
N GLU A 116 -20.57 -9.42 -7.31
CA GLU A 116 -21.17 -8.45 -8.22
C GLU A 116 -20.11 -7.82 -9.13
N VAL A 117 -20.39 -7.81 -10.43
CA VAL A 117 -19.57 -7.18 -11.46
C VAL A 117 -20.41 -6.22 -12.27
N ALA A 118 -20.00 -4.96 -12.31
CA ALA A 118 -20.61 -3.92 -13.13
C ALA A 118 -19.59 -3.33 -14.09
N THR A 119 -20.03 -3.00 -15.30
CA THR A 119 -19.19 -2.37 -16.32
C THR A 119 -19.79 -1.06 -16.81
N LYS A 120 -18.93 -0.09 -17.13
CA LYS A 120 -19.35 1.22 -17.68
C LYS A 120 -18.32 1.71 -18.70
N GLN A 121 -18.78 2.02 -19.91
CA GLN A 121 -17.98 2.71 -20.93
C GLN A 121 -17.97 4.21 -20.62
N THR A 122 -16.81 4.84 -20.60
CA THR A 122 -16.66 6.27 -20.33
C THR A 122 -15.35 6.83 -20.91
N ASP A 123 -15.37 8.09 -21.29
CA ASP A 123 -14.18 8.89 -21.65
C ASP A 123 -13.52 9.57 -20.43
N LYS A 124 -14.16 9.47 -19.25
CA LYS A 124 -13.68 10.03 -17.97
C LYS A 124 -13.58 8.96 -16.88
N PRO A 125 -12.68 7.97 -17.04
CA PRO A 125 -12.63 6.82 -16.13
C PRO A 125 -12.25 7.19 -14.69
N LEU A 126 -11.52 8.29 -14.47
CA LEU A 126 -11.18 8.78 -13.12
C LEU A 126 -12.41 9.30 -12.34
N ASP A 127 -13.45 9.75 -13.04
CA ASP A 127 -14.66 10.23 -12.35
C ASP A 127 -15.40 9.09 -11.66
N VAL A 128 -15.28 7.85 -12.15
CA VAL A 128 -15.83 6.67 -11.49
C VAL A 128 -15.18 6.45 -10.12
N LEU A 129 -13.86 6.56 -10.03
CA LEU A 129 -13.15 6.49 -8.74
C LEU A 129 -13.56 7.61 -7.80
N ARG A 130 -13.74 8.84 -8.31
CA ARG A 130 -14.19 9.99 -7.51
C ARG A 130 -15.60 9.77 -6.96
N GLU A 131 -16.53 9.24 -7.78
CA GLU A 131 -17.89 8.94 -7.31
C GLU A 131 -17.88 7.88 -6.20
N ILE A 132 -17.13 6.80 -6.38
CA ILE A 132 -16.99 5.76 -5.34
C ILE A 132 -16.46 6.37 -4.03
N MET A 133 -15.44 7.23 -4.11
CA MET A 133 -14.81 7.80 -2.92
C MET A 133 -15.73 8.75 -2.12
N LYS A 134 -16.83 9.23 -2.68
CA LYS A 134 -17.80 10.05 -1.95
C LYS A 134 -18.45 9.31 -0.78
N ASP A 135 -18.61 8.00 -0.89
CA ASP A 135 -19.21 7.13 0.12
C ASP A 135 -18.20 6.65 1.19
N TYR A 136 -16.97 7.20 1.18
CA TYR A 136 -15.87 6.77 2.05
C TYR A 136 -15.24 7.95 2.82
N LYS A 137 -16.06 8.90 3.26
CA LYS A 137 -15.59 10.01 4.10
C LYS A 137 -15.16 9.50 5.48
N ALA A 138 -13.87 9.61 5.79
CA ALA A 138 -13.27 9.12 7.02
C ALA A 138 -12.55 10.24 7.81
N PRO A 139 -12.53 10.17 9.17
CA PRO A 139 -11.77 11.11 10.00
C PRO A 139 -10.27 10.81 9.93
N ARG A 140 -9.46 11.86 10.09
CA ARG A 140 -8.04 11.70 10.43
C ARG A 140 -7.90 11.69 11.95
N LEU A 141 -7.59 10.52 12.50
CA LEU A 141 -7.45 10.35 13.94
C LEU A 141 -5.98 10.50 14.35
N ALA A 142 -5.74 11.32 15.38
CA ALA A 142 -4.41 11.46 15.95
C ALA A 142 -3.93 10.11 16.51
N GLY A 143 -2.65 9.80 16.28
CA GLY A 143 -2.06 8.53 16.76
C GLY A 143 -2.20 7.35 15.80
N LEU A 144 -3.00 7.43 14.74
CA LEU A 144 -3.00 6.45 13.67
C LEU A 144 -1.86 6.69 12.68
N PRO A 145 -1.37 5.64 12.01
CA PRO A 145 -0.46 5.76 10.88
C PRO A 145 -1.04 6.65 9.76
N PRO A 146 -0.19 7.27 8.92
CA PRO A 146 -0.64 8.20 7.87
C PRO A 146 -1.54 7.56 6.80
N PHE A 147 -1.48 6.24 6.63
CA PHE A 147 -2.34 5.48 5.75
C PHE A 147 -3.14 4.45 6.57
N ALA A 148 -4.46 4.59 6.57
CA ALA A 148 -5.37 3.75 7.34
C ALA A 148 -6.32 2.93 6.47
N GLY A 149 -6.27 3.06 5.14
CA GLY A 149 -7.12 2.36 4.17
C GLY A 149 -7.39 3.22 2.94
N GLY A 150 -8.01 2.65 1.93
CA GLY A 150 -8.31 3.30 0.68
C GLY A 150 -7.89 2.51 -0.54
N PHE A 151 -7.84 3.16 -1.70
CA PHE A 151 -7.40 2.55 -2.94
C PHE A 151 -5.89 2.36 -2.99
N VAL A 152 -5.46 1.15 -3.31
CA VAL A 152 -4.08 0.79 -3.65
C VAL A 152 -4.08 0.07 -4.99
N GLY A 153 -3.18 0.46 -5.89
CA GLY A 153 -3.09 -0.11 -7.23
C GLY A 153 -2.14 0.69 -8.11
N TYR A 154 -2.37 0.69 -9.40
CA TYR A 154 -1.55 1.41 -10.34
C TYR A 154 -2.36 2.18 -11.38
N PHE A 155 -1.77 3.24 -11.90
CA PHE A 155 -2.17 3.92 -13.12
C PHE A 155 -1.10 3.68 -14.18
N ALA A 156 -1.50 3.16 -15.34
CA ALA A 156 -0.58 3.01 -16.46
C ALA A 156 -0.24 4.37 -17.08
N TYR A 157 0.91 4.47 -17.72
CA TYR A 157 1.31 5.70 -18.40
C TYR A 157 0.29 6.16 -19.44
N ALA A 158 -0.42 5.22 -20.09
CA ALA A 158 -1.47 5.49 -21.06
C ALA A 158 -2.65 6.33 -20.53
N MET A 159 -2.81 6.43 -19.20
CA MET A 159 -3.84 7.29 -18.58
C MET A 159 -3.74 8.76 -18.98
N ILE A 160 -2.55 9.22 -19.38
CA ILE A 160 -2.37 10.60 -19.87
C ILE A 160 -3.24 10.88 -21.09
N GLY A 161 -3.55 9.88 -21.92
CA GLY A 161 -4.42 10.02 -23.10
C GLY A 161 -5.85 10.48 -22.77
N TYR A 162 -6.33 10.26 -21.54
CA TYR A 162 -7.64 10.77 -21.10
C TYR A 162 -7.62 12.25 -20.73
N ALA A 163 -6.46 12.75 -20.31
CA ALA A 163 -6.25 14.17 -20.00
C ALA A 163 -5.80 14.98 -21.23
N GLU A 164 -5.04 14.33 -22.12
CA GLU A 164 -4.45 14.94 -23.31
C GLU A 164 -4.87 14.16 -24.58
N PRO A 165 -6.11 14.35 -25.07
CA PRO A 165 -6.66 13.56 -26.18
C PRO A 165 -5.93 13.75 -27.53
N THR A 166 -5.11 14.78 -27.66
CA THR A 166 -4.28 15.03 -28.84
C THR A 166 -3.09 14.07 -28.96
N LEU A 167 -2.73 13.40 -27.86
CA LEU A 167 -1.67 12.42 -27.85
C LEU A 167 -2.14 11.10 -28.46
N ASN A 168 -1.37 10.61 -29.44
CA ASN A 168 -1.62 9.28 -30.02
C ASN A 168 -0.95 8.20 -29.16
N ILE A 169 -1.56 7.87 -28.02
CA ILE A 169 -1.05 6.89 -27.09
C ILE A 169 -1.32 5.48 -27.61
N LYS A 170 -0.27 4.67 -27.71
CA LYS A 170 -0.40 3.25 -28.06
C LYS A 170 -1.09 2.49 -26.92
N LYS A 171 -2.02 1.63 -27.28
CA LYS A 171 -2.69 0.71 -26.33
C LYS A 171 -1.66 -0.22 -25.70
N GLY A 172 -1.65 -0.30 -24.37
CA GLY A 172 -0.79 -1.17 -23.60
C GLY A 172 -1.39 -2.56 -23.37
N MET A 173 -0.60 -3.51 -22.89
CA MET A 173 -1.09 -4.83 -22.47
C MET A 173 -1.87 -4.75 -21.14
N PHE A 174 -1.44 -3.88 -20.23
CA PHE A 174 -2.03 -3.69 -18.90
C PHE A 174 -3.30 -2.86 -18.94
N ASN A 175 -4.07 -2.89 -17.86
CA ASN A 175 -5.18 -1.98 -17.66
C ASN A 175 -4.68 -0.53 -17.62
N ASP A 176 -5.54 0.42 -18.00
CA ASP A 176 -5.23 1.85 -17.89
C ASP A 176 -5.08 2.25 -16.42
N TYR A 177 -5.91 1.67 -15.55
CA TYR A 177 -5.66 1.58 -14.11
C TYR A 177 -6.25 0.29 -13.55
N ASP A 178 -5.70 -0.15 -12.40
CA ASP A 178 -6.22 -1.26 -11.62
C ASP A 178 -6.07 -0.92 -10.13
N MET A 179 -7.20 -0.66 -9.48
CA MET A 179 -7.27 -0.10 -8.14
C MET A 179 -8.10 -1.01 -7.24
N MET A 180 -7.53 -1.39 -6.11
CA MET A 180 -8.17 -2.23 -5.10
C MET A 180 -8.47 -1.40 -3.85
N LEU A 181 -9.71 -1.42 -3.38
CA LEU A 181 -10.15 -0.71 -2.18
C LEU A 181 -9.97 -1.61 -0.94
N PHE A 182 -9.05 -1.22 -0.07
CA PHE A 182 -8.77 -1.94 1.17
C PHE A 182 -9.38 -1.24 2.37
N ASP A 183 -10.21 -1.96 3.11
CA ASP A 183 -10.77 -1.56 4.40
C ASP A 183 -9.91 -2.03 5.58
N LYS A 184 -8.97 -2.96 5.35
CA LYS A 184 -8.06 -3.55 6.33
C LYS A 184 -6.62 -3.18 6.01
N VAL A 185 -5.89 -2.67 7.01
CA VAL A 185 -4.47 -2.29 6.87
C VAL A 185 -3.67 -2.82 8.04
N ILE A 186 -2.53 -3.39 7.75
CA ILE A 186 -1.49 -3.76 8.70
C ILE A 186 -0.36 -2.75 8.53
N ALA A 187 -0.18 -1.85 9.49
CA ALA A 187 0.88 -0.86 9.47
C ALA A 187 2.00 -1.27 10.45
N TYR A 188 3.15 -1.63 9.89
CA TYR A 188 4.36 -1.95 10.66
C TYR A 188 5.16 -0.67 10.92
N ASP A 189 5.30 -0.28 12.18
CA ASP A 189 6.10 0.86 12.61
C ASP A 189 7.52 0.42 12.95
N HIS A 190 8.48 0.75 12.10
CA HIS A 190 9.89 0.41 12.27
C HIS A 190 10.56 1.15 13.43
N LEU A 191 10.03 2.32 13.80
CA LEU A 191 10.59 3.14 14.89
C LEU A 191 10.20 2.58 16.27
N THR A 192 8.90 2.27 16.44
CA THR A 192 8.37 1.80 17.74
C THR A 192 8.34 0.28 17.86
N GLN A 193 8.66 -0.46 16.78
CA GLN A 193 8.58 -1.92 16.71
C GLN A 193 7.19 -2.43 17.10
N LYS A 194 6.16 -1.80 16.51
CA LYS A 194 4.76 -2.15 16.69
C LYS A 194 4.07 -2.38 15.34
N ILE A 195 2.99 -3.13 15.40
CA ILE A 195 2.05 -3.28 14.30
C ILE A 195 0.72 -2.70 14.73
N SER A 196 0.22 -1.74 13.97
CA SER A 196 -1.15 -1.25 14.06
C SER A 196 -2.02 -2.03 13.09
N VAL A 197 -2.98 -2.79 13.61
CA VAL A 197 -4.00 -3.48 12.82
C VAL A 197 -5.22 -2.59 12.75
N ILE A 198 -5.57 -2.12 11.57
CA ILE A 198 -6.61 -1.13 11.32
C ILE A 198 -7.71 -1.77 10.48
N VAL A 199 -8.96 -1.58 10.88
CA VAL A 199 -10.16 -1.96 10.13
C VAL A 199 -11.07 -0.76 10.02
N ASN A 200 -11.47 -0.42 8.81
CA ASN A 200 -12.36 0.69 8.52
C ASN A 200 -13.82 0.21 8.58
N MET A 201 -14.52 0.58 9.64
CA MET A 201 -15.93 0.21 9.82
C MET A 201 -16.88 1.25 9.22
N LYS A 202 -18.01 0.80 8.66
CA LYS A 202 -19.11 1.67 8.24
C LYS A 202 -19.90 2.17 9.45
N THR A 203 -20.52 3.37 9.29
CA THR A 203 -21.27 4.03 10.36
C THR A 203 -22.78 3.83 10.30
N ASP A 204 -23.29 3.11 9.30
CA ASP A 204 -24.71 2.82 9.11
C ASP A 204 -25.32 2.01 10.28
N ARG A 205 -24.56 1.10 10.90
CA ARG A 205 -24.93 0.26 12.05
C ARG A 205 -23.77 0.21 13.05
N VAL A 206 -23.53 1.32 13.73
CA VAL A 206 -22.31 1.58 14.51
C VAL A 206 -21.94 0.43 15.45
N MET A 207 -22.84 0.01 16.34
CA MET A 207 -22.54 -1.02 17.35
C MET A 207 -22.26 -2.41 16.73
N GLU A 208 -23.01 -2.78 15.70
CA GLU A 208 -22.81 -4.04 14.97
C GLU A 208 -21.47 -4.02 14.24
N ASN A 209 -21.21 -2.94 13.51
CA ASN A 209 -19.99 -2.79 12.73
C ASN A 209 -18.73 -2.64 13.60
N TYR A 210 -18.84 -2.03 14.78
CA TYR A 210 -17.76 -2.02 15.76
C TYR A 210 -17.42 -3.43 16.26
N GLY A 211 -18.45 -4.23 16.56
CA GLY A 211 -18.27 -5.64 16.94
C GLY A 211 -17.59 -6.46 15.82
N LYS A 212 -18.01 -6.25 14.55
CA LYS A 212 -17.38 -6.89 13.38
C LYS A 212 -15.93 -6.44 13.22
N ALA A 213 -15.65 -5.14 13.31
CA ALA A 213 -14.28 -4.61 13.21
C ALA A 213 -13.38 -5.19 14.30
N ALA A 214 -13.87 -5.34 15.54
CA ALA A 214 -13.12 -5.98 16.62
C ALA A 214 -12.80 -7.46 16.32
N ALA A 215 -13.76 -8.20 15.75
CA ALA A 215 -13.55 -9.58 15.33
C ALA A 215 -12.55 -9.69 14.18
N ASP A 216 -12.64 -8.81 13.17
CA ASP A 216 -11.73 -8.77 12.03
C ASP A 216 -10.30 -8.43 12.48
N ILE A 217 -10.13 -7.45 13.37
CA ILE A 217 -8.84 -7.15 13.98
C ILE A 217 -8.26 -8.37 14.69
N GLN A 218 -9.08 -9.10 15.46
CA GLN A 218 -8.62 -10.30 16.14
C GLN A 218 -8.21 -11.40 15.14
N ASN A 219 -8.96 -11.58 14.05
CA ASN A 219 -8.61 -12.51 12.98
C ASN A 219 -7.28 -12.14 12.30
N ILE A 220 -7.07 -10.87 11.99
CA ILE A 220 -5.81 -10.39 11.42
C ILE A 220 -4.65 -10.64 12.38
N ILE A 221 -4.82 -10.38 13.68
CA ILE A 221 -3.80 -10.69 14.70
C ILE A 221 -3.50 -12.19 14.75
N ASN A 222 -4.50 -13.03 14.63
CA ASN A 222 -4.31 -14.49 14.57
C ASN A 222 -3.51 -14.88 13.30
N ILE A 223 -3.84 -14.32 12.14
CA ILE A 223 -3.07 -14.52 10.89
C ILE A 223 -1.61 -14.11 11.09
N ILE A 224 -1.36 -12.92 11.64
CA ILE A 224 -0.01 -12.43 11.92
C ILE A 224 0.75 -13.43 12.80
N ARG A 225 0.13 -13.94 13.84
CA ARG A 225 0.77 -14.83 14.83
C ARG A 225 0.94 -16.27 14.32
N THR A 226 -0.09 -16.85 13.71
CA THR A 226 -0.20 -18.30 13.51
C THR A 226 -0.23 -18.77 12.07
N ALA A 227 -0.61 -17.94 11.09
CA ALA A 227 -0.64 -18.37 9.70
C ALA A 227 0.77 -18.78 9.23
N PRO A 228 0.89 -19.86 8.47
CA PRO A 228 2.16 -20.25 7.87
C PRO A 228 2.60 -19.19 6.85
N ALA A 229 3.91 -18.98 6.73
CA ALA A 229 4.48 -18.23 5.61
C ALA A 229 4.91 -19.25 4.55
N PRO A 230 4.22 -19.35 3.40
CA PRO A 230 4.55 -20.33 2.38
C PRO A 230 6.00 -20.19 1.94
N GLU A 231 6.66 -21.33 1.68
CA GLU A 231 7.93 -21.29 0.97
C GLU A 231 7.68 -20.89 -0.48
N ILE A 232 8.44 -19.92 -0.94
CA ILE A 232 8.38 -19.45 -2.32
C ILE A 232 9.58 -20.05 -3.04
N PRO A 233 9.35 -20.98 -3.98
CA PRO A 233 10.43 -21.61 -4.73
C PRO A 233 11.27 -20.55 -5.46
N VAL A 234 12.57 -20.74 -5.46
CA VAL A 234 13.48 -19.94 -6.28
C VAL A 234 13.42 -20.50 -7.70
N SER A 235 13.10 -19.66 -8.67
CA SER A 235 13.16 -20.07 -10.08
C SER A 235 14.59 -20.47 -10.44
N SER A 236 14.76 -21.66 -11.02
CA SER A 236 16.04 -22.16 -11.54
C SER A 236 16.24 -21.83 -13.02
N SER A 237 15.29 -21.14 -13.64
CA SER A 237 15.32 -20.81 -15.07
C SER A 237 16.47 -19.86 -15.38
N LYS A 238 17.23 -20.17 -16.45
CA LYS A 238 18.17 -19.22 -17.01
C LYS A 238 17.40 -18.02 -17.54
N VAL A 239 17.71 -16.86 -17.00
CA VAL A 239 17.09 -15.60 -17.40
C VAL A 239 17.76 -15.12 -18.69
N ASN A 240 17.04 -15.15 -19.81
CA ASN A 240 17.46 -14.59 -21.09
C ASN A 240 16.57 -13.42 -21.43
N PHE A 241 17.08 -12.21 -21.27
CA PHE A 241 16.34 -11.00 -21.61
C PHE A 241 16.33 -10.72 -23.11
N THR A 242 15.15 -10.40 -23.64
CA THR A 242 14.96 -9.78 -24.94
C THR A 242 14.64 -8.30 -24.71
N CYS A 243 15.12 -7.44 -25.59
CA CYS A 243 14.84 -6.00 -25.54
C CYS A 243 13.97 -5.60 -26.73
N ASN A 244 13.02 -4.68 -26.53
CA ASN A 244 12.12 -4.19 -27.57
C ASN A 244 12.78 -3.25 -28.60
N VAL A 245 13.98 -2.74 -28.31
CA VAL A 245 14.81 -1.92 -29.20
C VAL A 245 16.26 -2.39 -29.14
N THR A 246 16.96 -2.31 -30.26
CA THR A 246 18.40 -2.60 -30.31
C THR A 246 19.18 -1.43 -29.68
N GLN A 247 20.46 -1.66 -29.40
CA GLN A 247 21.36 -0.61 -28.91
C GLN A 247 21.45 0.55 -29.90
N GLU A 248 21.55 0.24 -31.19
CA GLU A 248 21.67 1.27 -32.25
C GLU A 248 20.40 2.12 -32.35
N GLU A 249 19.22 1.50 -32.31
CA GLU A 249 17.93 2.21 -32.31
C GLU A 249 17.78 3.08 -31.07
N TYR A 250 18.15 2.60 -29.90
CA TYR A 250 18.12 3.36 -28.65
C TYR A 250 19.04 4.60 -28.72
N CYS A 251 20.27 4.43 -29.22
CA CYS A 251 21.20 5.55 -29.42
C CYS A 251 20.65 6.62 -30.40
N LYS A 252 20.00 6.18 -31.49
CA LYS A 252 19.35 7.13 -32.42
C LYS A 252 18.20 7.91 -31.76
N LEU A 253 17.41 7.28 -30.90
CA LEU A 253 16.36 7.97 -30.14
C LEU A 253 16.94 9.03 -29.19
N VAL A 254 18.08 8.71 -28.54
CA VAL A 254 18.76 9.65 -27.65
C VAL A 254 19.31 10.85 -28.46
N GLU A 255 19.98 10.61 -29.59
CA GLU A 255 20.51 11.70 -30.42
C GLU A 255 19.40 12.61 -30.95
N LYS A 256 18.30 12.03 -31.43
CA LYS A 256 17.13 12.81 -31.86
C LYS A 256 16.50 13.62 -30.72
N THR A 257 16.49 13.10 -29.52
CA THR A 257 15.98 13.82 -28.33
C THR A 257 16.88 15.01 -28.00
N LYS A 258 18.19 14.88 -28.15
CA LYS A 258 19.14 15.99 -27.98
C LYS A 258 18.88 17.13 -28.99
N GLU A 259 18.50 16.80 -30.24
CA GLU A 259 18.12 17.82 -31.23
C GLU A 259 16.91 18.64 -30.72
N TYR A 260 15.83 18.02 -30.21
CA TYR A 260 14.70 18.74 -29.63
C TYR A 260 15.06 19.61 -28.43
N ILE A 261 16.06 19.19 -27.61
CA ILE A 261 16.56 20.01 -26.49
C ILE A 261 17.32 21.24 -27.04
N ILE A 262 18.16 21.06 -28.07
CA ILE A 262 18.95 22.15 -28.69
C ILE A 262 18.01 23.15 -29.38
N ASP A 263 16.97 22.66 -30.04
CA ASP A 263 15.98 23.50 -30.74
C ASP A 263 15.06 24.24 -29.76
N GLY A 264 15.06 23.88 -28.48
CA GLY A 264 14.28 24.52 -27.44
C GLY A 264 12.84 23.99 -27.31
N ASP A 265 12.53 22.89 -27.95
CA ASP A 265 11.20 22.26 -27.91
C ASP A 265 10.92 21.64 -26.54
N ILE A 266 11.94 21.07 -25.87
CA ILE A 266 11.89 20.45 -24.57
C ILE A 266 13.15 20.74 -23.76
N PHE A 267 13.05 20.64 -22.44
CA PHE A 267 14.24 20.76 -21.56
C PHE A 267 14.82 19.39 -21.19
N GLN A 268 13.96 18.36 -21.12
CA GLN A 268 14.30 17.04 -20.64
C GLN A 268 13.36 16.00 -21.26
N ALA A 269 13.86 14.80 -21.48
CA ALA A 269 13.05 13.63 -21.80
C ALA A 269 13.66 12.36 -21.19
N VAL A 270 12.81 11.41 -20.86
CA VAL A 270 13.23 10.07 -20.41
C VAL A 270 12.95 9.08 -21.53
N ILE A 271 14.03 8.53 -22.12
CA ILE A 271 13.94 7.49 -23.15
C ILE A 271 13.93 6.13 -22.46
N SER A 272 12.83 5.40 -22.60
CA SER A 272 12.65 4.09 -21.99
C SER A 272 12.83 2.95 -22.98
N ARG A 273 13.18 1.77 -22.44
CA ARG A 273 13.23 0.51 -23.16
C ARG A 273 12.66 -0.59 -22.29
N GLN A 274 12.13 -1.63 -22.91
CA GLN A 274 11.55 -2.78 -22.21
C GLN A 274 12.41 -4.00 -22.41
N PHE A 275 12.72 -4.67 -21.30
CA PHE A 275 13.29 -6.01 -21.28
C PHE A 275 12.23 -7.02 -20.89
N SER A 276 12.20 -8.14 -21.57
CA SER A 276 11.28 -9.23 -21.30
C SER A 276 12.02 -10.56 -21.20
N THR A 277 11.58 -11.41 -20.30
CA THR A 277 12.08 -12.78 -20.13
C THR A 277 10.97 -13.68 -19.65
N PRO A 278 10.90 -14.95 -20.08
CA PRO A 278 10.08 -15.94 -19.42
C PRO A 278 10.50 -16.08 -17.96
N TYR A 279 9.53 -16.10 -17.04
CA TYR A 279 9.76 -16.28 -15.62
C TYR A 279 8.64 -17.14 -15.04
N GLU A 280 9.00 -18.13 -14.23
CA GLU A 280 8.06 -18.99 -13.52
C GLU A 280 8.21 -18.78 -12.02
N GLY A 281 7.09 -18.60 -11.33
CA GLY A 281 7.02 -18.38 -9.89
C GLY A 281 6.68 -16.95 -9.51
N SER A 282 6.67 -16.68 -8.19
CA SER A 282 6.30 -15.38 -7.64
C SER A 282 7.45 -14.39 -7.64
N LEU A 283 7.14 -13.11 -7.87
CA LEU A 283 8.08 -12.00 -7.77
C LEU A 283 8.49 -11.63 -6.34
N ILE A 284 7.97 -12.30 -5.29
CA ILE A 284 8.35 -12.01 -3.90
C ILE A 284 9.86 -12.21 -3.67
N ASN A 285 10.47 -13.27 -4.23
CA ASN A 285 11.92 -13.47 -4.11
C ASN A 285 12.73 -12.42 -4.88
N PRO A 286 12.44 -12.10 -6.15
CA PRO A 286 13.01 -10.94 -6.84
C PRO A 286 12.83 -9.62 -6.07
N TYR A 287 11.66 -9.37 -5.49
CA TYR A 287 11.41 -8.18 -4.67
C TYR A 287 12.33 -8.11 -3.43
N ARG A 288 12.55 -9.24 -2.75
CA ARG A 288 13.49 -9.31 -1.61
C ARG A 288 14.91 -8.92 -2.00
N VAL A 289 15.35 -9.29 -3.19
CA VAL A 289 16.65 -8.87 -3.72
C VAL A 289 16.62 -7.39 -4.08
N LEU A 290 15.61 -6.95 -4.82
CA LEU A 290 15.46 -5.56 -5.27
C LEU A 290 15.53 -4.57 -4.10
N ARG A 291 14.81 -4.84 -3.00
CA ARG A 291 14.78 -3.96 -1.83
C ARG A 291 16.13 -3.82 -1.10
N THR A 292 17.05 -4.72 -1.32
CA THR A 292 18.41 -4.67 -0.73
C THR A 292 19.47 -4.15 -1.68
N THR A 293 19.28 -4.33 -2.98
CA THR A 293 20.24 -3.90 -4.01
C THR A 293 19.93 -2.50 -4.55
N ASN A 294 18.66 -2.10 -4.52
CA ASN A 294 18.22 -0.79 -5.01
C ASN A 294 17.13 -0.21 -4.09
N PRO A 295 17.46 0.07 -2.80
CA PRO A 295 16.52 0.67 -1.87
C PRO A 295 16.05 2.04 -2.38
N SER A 296 14.82 2.40 -2.07
CA SER A 296 14.20 3.66 -2.50
C SER A 296 13.14 4.15 -1.52
N PRO A 297 12.80 5.46 -1.54
CA PRO A 297 11.70 6.00 -0.74
C PRO A 297 10.34 5.36 -1.04
N TYR A 298 10.13 4.86 -2.25
CA TYR A 298 8.89 4.19 -2.67
C TYR A 298 9.20 2.79 -3.19
N MET A 299 8.96 1.81 -2.34
CA MET A 299 9.06 0.39 -2.67
C MET A 299 7.65 -0.20 -2.67
N VAL A 300 7.29 -0.86 -3.76
CA VAL A 300 5.93 -1.39 -3.97
C VAL A 300 5.99 -2.85 -4.38
N TYR A 301 5.12 -3.64 -3.77
CA TYR A 301 4.74 -4.97 -4.24
C TYR A 301 3.22 -5.06 -4.29
N LEU A 302 2.66 -5.45 -5.42
CA LEU A 302 1.23 -5.68 -5.61
C LEU A 302 1.01 -7.07 -6.19
N SER A 303 -0.04 -7.75 -5.75
CA SER A 303 -0.57 -8.96 -6.37
C SER A 303 -2.06 -8.75 -6.67
N ILE A 304 -2.46 -9.00 -7.90
CA ILE A 304 -3.82 -8.82 -8.40
C ILE A 304 -4.16 -10.07 -9.22
N ASP A 305 -4.76 -11.10 -8.58
CA ASP A 305 -5.23 -12.33 -9.23
C ASP A 305 -4.16 -13.05 -10.08
N GLY A 306 -2.92 -13.09 -9.59
CA GLY A 306 -1.80 -13.75 -10.28
C GLY A 306 -0.96 -12.82 -11.15
N GLU A 307 -1.39 -11.59 -11.37
CA GLU A 307 -0.54 -10.52 -11.90
C GLU A 307 0.25 -9.90 -10.73
N GLU A 308 1.57 -9.93 -10.81
CA GLU A 308 2.44 -9.38 -9.76
C GLU A 308 3.23 -8.19 -10.30
N ILE A 309 3.28 -7.12 -9.51
CA ILE A 309 4.03 -5.90 -9.82
C ILE A 309 4.98 -5.62 -8.67
N MET A 310 6.25 -5.39 -8.97
CA MET A 310 7.21 -4.86 -8.02
C MET A 310 7.87 -3.61 -8.60
N SER A 311 8.08 -2.61 -7.75
CA SER A 311 8.66 -1.33 -8.16
C SER A 311 9.56 -0.77 -7.08
N THR A 312 10.58 -0.03 -7.53
CA THR A 312 11.41 0.86 -6.72
C THR A 312 11.45 2.22 -7.41
N SER A 313 11.11 3.28 -6.70
CA SER A 313 11.07 4.64 -7.24
C SER A 313 11.66 5.64 -6.25
N PRO A 314 12.57 6.51 -6.71
CA PRO A 314 13.11 7.58 -5.88
C PRO A 314 12.21 8.81 -5.82
N GLU A 315 11.19 8.91 -6.69
CA GLU A 315 10.49 10.16 -6.97
C GLU A 315 9.02 10.12 -6.59
N THR A 316 8.56 11.23 -6.00
CA THR A 316 7.15 11.49 -5.69
C THR A 316 6.46 12.10 -6.89
N LEU A 317 5.49 11.43 -7.49
CA LEU A 317 4.68 12.01 -8.55
C LEU A 317 3.86 13.19 -8.01
N VAL A 318 3.04 12.93 -6.99
CA VAL A 318 2.25 13.94 -6.28
C VAL A 318 1.90 13.44 -4.90
N ARG A 319 1.95 14.35 -3.91
CA ARG A 319 1.53 14.07 -2.53
C ARG A 319 0.47 15.09 -2.10
N LEU A 320 -0.65 14.60 -1.59
CA LEU A 320 -1.69 15.43 -0.97
C LEU A 320 -1.69 15.20 0.54
N GLU A 321 -1.39 16.25 1.30
CA GLU A 321 -1.39 16.21 2.76
C GLU A 321 -2.01 17.48 3.34
N ASN A 322 -3.02 17.33 4.20
CA ASN A 322 -3.73 18.46 4.83
C ASN A 322 -4.24 19.53 3.82
N GLY A 323 -4.76 19.07 2.68
CA GLY A 323 -5.25 19.95 1.61
C GLY A 323 -4.16 20.60 0.75
N ARG A 324 -2.88 20.31 1.02
CA ARG A 324 -1.75 20.83 0.25
C ARG A 324 -1.22 19.75 -0.71
N LEU A 325 -1.22 20.06 -2.00
CA LEU A 325 -0.56 19.28 -3.03
C LEU A 325 0.93 19.63 -3.08
N THR A 326 1.78 18.63 -3.16
CA THR A 326 3.24 18.79 -3.27
C THR A 326 3.76 17.85 -4.34
N THR A 327 4.67 18.33 -5.16
CA THR A 327 5.49 17.53 -6.08
C THR A 327 6.95 17.90 -5.87
N PHE A 328 7.86 17.00 -6.20
CA PHE A 328 9.31 17.18 -6.05
C PHE A 328 9.97 16.91 -7.41
N PRO A 329 9.81 17.82 -8.38
CA PRO A 329 10.41 17.61 -9.68
C PRO A 329 11.94 17.58 -9.57
N VAL A 330 12.54 16.57 -10.17
CA VAL A 330 14.00 16.42 -10.29
C VAL A 330 14.37 16.79 -11.72
N ALA A 331 15.32 17.70 -11.85
CA ALA A 331 15.86 18.13 -13.15
C ALA A 331 17.10 17.31 -13.51
#